data_7728622d3139e899e985708fcd57b79d
#
_entry.id   7728622d3139e899e985708fcd57b79d
#
_cell.length_a   1.000
_cell.length_b   1.000
_cell.length_c   1.000
_cell.angle_alpha   90.00
_cell.angle_beta   90.00
_cell.angle_gamma   90.00
#
_symmetry.space_group_name_H-M   'P 1'
#
loop_
_entity.id
_entity.type
_entity.pdbx_description
1 polymer ?
#
loop_
_entity_poly.entity_id
_entity_poly.type
_entity_poly.pdbx_seq_one_letter_code
_entity_poly.pdbx_strand_id
1 'polypeptide(L)'
;VLAQSLLMSTAEPITETDTTYYPVLRQGAGLANIQNAISAGSYLLMDADATDSYADGKIKAELGDDPDRSGTYSFGFTIYNLEDTATAFRLSADFFTQALAADSNATLYEDTVTAPLPATLTWTVDGKPLEVEIPASALACDLNGDGTVNTQDGQALLDYVTGVRSEINDRNNADLDHDGDIDTYDAYLFFRQVCTASVSVPGNGSVHVQVTASLNKALLGMYDDYSDGTGTYVEGYVFASELSDAEGSQGVTHSIPVLGYYGSWTDGSMFDVGSYIDYFVSGEEARPPYMYDNTEKSLQYQVLSTREKGSADAYAFGGNPYVEEDFYEPERDSINTDTTLLNELSFTAIRNFSNSHLRLTDSTGNTYLDTDTGANEGAYYQETAMGGLWRNVQFTITIGTDLSKAP
;
A
#
# COMPACT_ATOMS: atom_id res chain seq x y z
N VAL A 1 18.80 6.76 18.30
CA VAL A 1 17.67 7.64 18.03
C VAL A 1 18.12 8.74 17.06
N LEU A 2 18.90 9.76 17.48
CA LEU A 2 19.25 10.91 16.63
C LEU A 2 19.94 10.54 15.31
N ALA A 3 20.97 9.68 15.32
CA ALA A 3 21.67 9.28 14.11
C ALA A 3 20.75 8.55 13.10
N GLN A 4 19.83 7.74 13.60
CA GLN A 4 18.85 7.06 12.76
C GLN A 4 17.82 8.04 12.19
N SER A 5 17.32 8.97 13.02
CA SER A 5 16.44 10.04 12.58
C SER A 5 17.07 10.86 11.46
N LEU A 6 18.32 11.32 11.66
CA LEU A 6 19.03 12.10 10.65
C LEU A 6 19.23 11.34 9.35
N LEU A 7 19.71 10.09 9.41
CA LEU A 7 19.94 9.27 8.21
C LEU A 7 18.65 8.98 7.44
N MET A 8 17.54 8.76 8.14
CA MET A 8 16.26 8.47 7.48
C MET A 8 15.60 9.75 6.96
N SER A 9 15.54 10.81 7.79
CA SER A 9 14.82 12.03 7.40
C SER A 9 15.53 12.85 6.32
N THR A 10 16.85 12.74 6.21
CA THR A 10 17.61 13.44 5.16
C THR A 10 17.90 12.59 3.93
N ALA A 11 17.32 11.38 3.87
CA ALA A 11 17.38 10.56 2.68
C ALA A 11 16.56 11.19 1.55
N GLU A 12 16.99 10.96 0.32
CA GLU A 12 16.37 11.52 -0.89
C GLU A 12 15.48 10.46 -1.54
N PRO A 13 14.16 10.69 -1.60
CA PRO A 13 13.26 9.80 -2.32
C PRO A 13 13.69 9.67 -3.78
N ILE A 14 13.76 8.44 -4.28
CA ILE A 14 14.17 8.14 -5.66
C ILE A 14 12.96 8.29 -6.57
N THR A 15 13.14 9.00 -7.68
CA THR A 15 12.13 9.16 -8.72
C THR A 15 12.63 8.52 -10.03
N GLU A 16 11.72 8.04 -10.86
CA GLU A 16 12.05 7.59 -12.21
C GLU A 16 12.10 8.77 -13.17
N THR A 17 11.19 9.72 -12.97
CA THR A 17 11.12 11.00 -13.67
C THR A 17 10.98 12.12 -12.64
N ASP A 18 10.92 13.36 -13.08
CA ASP A 18 10.68 14.51 -12.18
C ASP A 18 9.30 14.46 -11.48
N THR A 19 8.45 13.53 -11.89
CA THR A 19 7.03 13.48 -11.53
C THR A 19 6.58 12.18 -10.89
N THR A 20 7.34 11.10 -11.02
CA THR A 20 6.97 9.77 -10.55
C THR A 20 7.99 9.23 -9.55
N TYR A 21 7.50 8.84 -8.38
CA TYR A 21 8.28 8.15 -7.36
C TYR A 21 8.29 6.63 -7.61
N TYR A 22 9.36 5.97 -7.18
CA TYR A 22 9.24 4.55 -6.89
C TYR A 22 8.43 4.35 -5.60
N PRO A 23 7.66 3.25 -5.47
CA PRO A 23 6.85 2.99 -4.28
C PRO A 23 7.64 3.07 -2.97
N VAL A 24 7.05 3.67 -1.93
CA VAL A 24 7.63 3.71 -0.57
C VAL A 24 7.89 2.29 -0.05
N LEU A 25 7.02 1.34 -0.40
CA LEU A 25 7.20 -0.09 -0.10
C LEU A 25 8.51 -0.67 -0.65
N ARG A 26 9.07 -0.09 -1.71
CA ARG A 26 10.33 -0.57 -2.34
C ARG A 26 11.55 0.19 -1.86
N GLN A 27 11.43 1.49 -1.64
CA GLN A 27 12.57 2.36 -1.35
C GLN A 27 12.63 2.88 0.09
N GLY A 28 11.53 2.78 0.87
CA GLY A 28 11.45 3.37 2.21
C GLY A 28 11.68 4.88 2.18
N ALA A 29 12.66 5.36 2.92
CA ALA A 29 13.04 6.79 2.95
C ALA A 29 13.82 7.26 1.70
N GLY A 30 14.26 6.34 0.85
CA GLY A 30 15.06 6.66 -0.34
C GLY A 30 16.55 6.48 -0.15
N LEU A 31 17.33 7.20 -0.94
CA LEU A 31 18.81 7.14 -0.94
C LEU A 31 19.38 7.92 0.23
N ALA A 32 20.17 7.27 1.08
CA ALA A 32 20.82 7.91 2.22
C ALA A 32 21.81 8.99 1.77
N ASN A 33 21.64 10.21 2.27
CA ASN A 33 22.55 11.35 2.04
C ASN A 33 23.33 11.65 3.32
N ILE A 34 24.56 11.10 3.41
CA ILE A 34 25.42 11.28 4.59
C ILE A 34 25.83 12.75 4.78
N GLN A 35 26.02 13.51 3.70
CA GLN A 35 26.37 14.92 3.79
C GLN A 35 25.25 15.72 4.43
N ASN A 36 24.01 15.55 3.97
CA ASN A 36 22.84 16.19 4.55
C ASN A 36 22.66 15.78 6.02
N ALA A 37 22.81 14.49 6.33
CA ALA A 37 22.67 13.98 7.70
C ALA A 37 23.70 14.59 8.69
N ILE A 38 24.91 14.88 8.23
CA ILE A 38 25.96 15.50 9.07
C ILE A 38 25.81 17.02 9.16
N SER A 39 25.35 17.68 8.09
CA SER A 39 25.22 19.14 8.03
C SER A 39 23.88 19.66 8.55
N ALA A 40 22.91 18.77 8.82
CA ALA A 40 21.60 19.17 9.31
C ALA A 40 21.69 19.86 10.67
N GLY A 41 21.21 21.11 10.74
CA GLY A 41 21.00 21.87 11.97
C GLY A 41 19.70 21.52 12.70
N SER A 42 18.98 20.50 12.22
CA SER A 42 17.68 20.10 12.75
C SER A 42 17.48 18.59 12.60
N TYR A 43 16.50 18.04 13.31
CA TYR A 43 16.08 16.63 13.16
C TYR A 43 14.59 16.47 13.47
N LEU A 44 14.04 15.36 13.03
CA LEU A 44 12.63 15.01 13.26
C LEU A 44 12.50 13.88 14.30
N LEU A 45 11.39 13.87 15.04
CA LEU A 45 10.90 12.70 15.74
C LEU A 45 9.41 12.54 15.43
N MET A 46 9.01 11.31 15.15
CA MET A 46 7.62 10.97 14.96
C MET A 46 6.88 10.91 16.29
N ASP A 47 5.58 11.20 16.29
CA ASP A 47 4.72 10.89 17.41
C ASP A 47 4.65 9.37 17.56
N ALA A 48 4.96 8.89 18.76
CA ALA A 48 4.95 7.46 19.04
C ALA A 48 3.87 7.14 20.06
N ASP A 49 3.04 6.15 19.77
CA ASP A 49 2.28 5.49 20.82
C ASP A 49 3.20 4.64 21.67
N ALA A 50 2.84 4.41 22.94
CA ALA A 50 3.68 3.69 23.91
C ALA A 50 4.03 2.24 23.50
N THR A 51 3.37 1.72 22.48
CA THR A 51 3.58 0.38 21.90
C THR A 51 4.31 0.42 20.56
N ASP A 52 4.70 1.60 20.08
CA ASP A 52 5.19 1.78 18.74
C ASP A 52 6.72 1.63 18.61
N SER A 53 7.17 1.16 17.48
CA SER A 53 8.59 1.01 17.13
C SER A 53 9.31 2.32 16.82
N TYR A 54 8.64 3.47 16.82
CA TYR A 54 9.21 4.78 16.50
C TYR A 54 10.10 5.37 17.59
N ALA A 55 9.99 4.88 18.81
CA ALA A 55 10.83 5.32 19.94
C ALA A 55 12.35 5.16 19.69
N ASP A 56 12.75 4.42 18.67
CA ASP A 56 14.14 4.21 18.26
C ASP A 56 14.66 5.27 17.27
N GLY A 57 13.83 6.25 16.88
CA GLY A 57 14.17 7.32 15.94
C GLY A 57 13.93 6.97 14.47
N LYS A 58 13.15 5.96 14.16
CA LYS A 58 12.68 5.71 12.81
C LYS A 58 11.77 6.85 12.35
N ILE A 59 12.03 7.38 11.15
CA ILE A 59 11.23 8.41 10.53
C ILE A 59 10.38 7.77 9.45
N LYS A 60 9.13 7.47 9.79
CA LYS A 60 8.12 6.90 8.90
C LYS A 60 6.73 7.14 9.50
N ALA A 61 5.73 7.29 8.66
CA ALA A 61 4.33 7.37 9.05
C ALA A 61 3.60 6.12 8.55
N GLU A 62 3.30 5.19 9.45
CA GLU A 62 2.48 4.03 9.18
C GLU A 62 1.04 4.36 9.59
N LEU A 63 0.19 4.66 8.61
CA LEU A 63 -1.16 5.19 8.82
C LEU A 63 -2.20 4.08 9.06
N GLY A 64 -1.79 2.82 8.81
CA GLY A 64 -2.70 1.67 8.93
C GLY A 64 -3.76 1.64 7.84
N ASP A 65 -4.83 0.92 8.14
CA ASP A 65 -5.97 0.70 7.27
C ASP A 65 -7.01 1.83 7.39
N ASP A 66 -7.71 2.09 6.29
CA ASP A 66 -8.90 2.97 6.23
C ASP A 66 -10.13 2.16 5.78
N PRO A 67 -10.67 1.28 6.66
CA PRO A 67 -11.76 0.38 6.29
C PRO A 67 -13.06 1.10 5.94
N ASP A 68 -13.24 2.32 6.46
CA ASP A 68 -14.39 3.17 6.13
C ASP A 68 -14.20 3.92 4.79
N ARG A 69 -13.06 3.76 4.15
CA ARG A 69 -12.70 4.46 2.90
C ARG A 69 -12.93 5.97 3.01
N SER A 70 -12.45 6.53 4.12
CA SER A 70 -12.57 7.97 4.39
C SER A 70 -11.70 8.81 3.45
N GLY A 71 -10.56 8.26 3.01
CA GLY A 71 -9.53 8.95 2.24
C GLY A 71 -8.81 10.02 3.04
N THR A 72 -8.93 9.99 4.39
CA THR A 72 -8.36 11.01 5.27
C THR A 72 -7.38 10.38 6.24
N TYR A 73 -6.16 10.91 6.22
CA TYR A 73 -5.03 10.38 6.99
C TYR A 73 -4.38 11.49 7.79
N SER A 74 -4.06 11.22 9.05
CA SER A 74 -3.44 12.19 9.96
C SER A 74 -2.31 11.57 10.74
N PHE A 75 -1.22 12.33 10.89
CA PHE A 75 -0.13 11.96 11.79
C PHE A 75 0.64 13.20 12.26
N GLY A 76 1.42 13.04 13.32
CA GLY A 76 2.20 14.10 13.91
C GLY A 76 3.69 13.80 13.97
N PHE A 77 4.48 14.85 13.99
CA PHE A 77 5.92 14.80 14.19
C PHE A 77 6.41 16.09 14.84
N THR A 78 7.59 16.03 15.45
CA THR A 78 8.23 17.20 16.07
C THR A 78 9.50 17.54 15.31
N ILE A 79 9.66 18.81 14.95
CA ILE A 79 10.90 19.38 14.39
C ILE A 79 11.70 19.95 15.56
N TYR A 80 12.93 19.49 15.72
CA TYR A 80 13.90 19.99 16.67
C TYR A 80 14.96 20.81 15.97
N ASN A 81 15.20 22.03 16.42
CA ASN A 81 16.25 22.90 15.93
C ASN A 81 17.46 22.86 16.88
N LEU A 82 18.62 22.49 16.35
CA LEU A 82 19.89 22.42 17.09
C LEU A 82 20.69 23.72 16.99
N GLU A 83 20.29 24.64 16.11
CA GLU A 83 20.93 25.94 15.94
C GLU A 83 20.53 26.90 17.06
N ASP A 84 21.39 27.91 17.34
CA ASP A 84 21.12 28.93 18.35
C ASP A 84 20.04 29.93 17.91
N THR A 85 19.77 30.02 16.62
CA THR A 85 18.82 30.98 16.01
C THR A 85 17.57 30.22 15.52
N ALA A 86 16.46 30.94 15.42
CA ALA A 86 15.24 30.37 14.85
C ALA A 86 15.44 30.02 13.37
N THR A 87 14.94 28.87 12.97
CA THR A 87 14.99 28.37 11.58
C THR A 87 13.58 28.19 11.06
N ALA A 88 13.33 28.65 9.84
CA ALA A 88 12.04 28.47 9.17
C ALA A 88 12.06 27.25 8.27
N PHE A 89 10.96 26.53 8.26
CA PHE A 89 10.76 25.35 7.42
C PHE A 89 9.51 25.53 6.56
N ARG A 90 9.62 25.11 5.29
CA ARG A 90 8.46 24.93 4.42
C ARG A 90 7.98 23.51 4.55
N LEU A 91 6.67 23.35 4.79
CA LEU A 91 5.98 22.08 4.91
C LEU A 91 5.24 21.80 3.60
N SER A 92 5.45 20.64 3.03
CA SER A 92 4.75 20.15 1.84
C SER A 92 4.58 18.64 1.90
N ALA A 93 3.75 18.07 1.02
CA ALA A 93 3.62 16.63 0.91
C ALA A 93 3.26 16.24 -0.52
N ASP A 94 3.74 15.08 -0.93
CA ASP A 94 3.41 14.40 -2.16
C ASP A 94 2.78 13.06 -1.81
N PHE A 95 1.55 12.81 -2.30
CA PHE A 95 0.87 11.54 -2.16
C PHE A 95 0.73 10.86 -3.51
N PHE A 96 0.74 9.55 -3.49
CA PHE A 96 0.65 8.73 -4.69
C PHE A 96 0.16 7.32 -4.34
N THR A 97 -0.25 6.58 -5.36
CA THR A 97 -0.54 5.15 -5.31
C THR A 97 0.22 4.44 -6.40
N GLN A 98 0.12 3.13 -6.49
CA GLN A 98 0.73 2.38 -7.57
C GLN A 98 0.05 2.71 -8.91
N ALA A 99 0.82 3.01 -9.94
CA ALA A 99 0.26 3.28 -11.26
C ALA A 99 -0.32 2.02 -11.89
N LEU A 100 -1.34 2.20 -12.71
CA LEU A 100 -1.91 1.15 -13.56
C LEU A 100 -1.45 1.36 -14.99
N ALA A 101 -0.95 0.32 -15.61
CA ALA A 101 -0.62 0.29 -17.02
C ALA A 101 -1.53 -0.69 -17.77
N ALA A 102 -1.62 -0.57 -19.08
CA ALA A 102 -2.38 -1.48 -19.92
C ALA A 102 -1.47 -2.18 -20.92
N ASP A 103 -1.66 -3.47 -21.12
CA ASP A 103 -1.01 -4.21 -22.19
C ASP A 103 -1.67 -3.94 -23.56
N SER A 104 -1.17 -4.56 -24.62
CA SER A 104 -1.70 -4.43 -25.98
C SER A 104 -3.14 -4.94 -26.15
N ASN A 105 -3.66 -5.69 -25.18
CA ASN A 105 -5.02 -6.23 -25.15
C ASN A 105 -5.94 -5.40 -24.24
N ALA A 106 -5.47 -4.24 -23.77
CA ALA A 106 -6.14 -3.39 -22.78
C ALA A 106 -6.37 -4.07 -21.40
N THR A 107 -5.58 -5.11 -21.09
CA THR A 107 -5.57 -5.69 -19.75
C THR A 107 -4.76 -4.79 -18.84
N LEU A 108 -5.39 -4.31 -17.76
CA LEU A 108 -4.71 -3.49 -16.75
C LEU A 108 -3.78 -4.36 -15.89
N TYR A 109 -2.67 -3.78 -15.48
CA TYR A 109 -1.74 -4.37 -14.52
C TYR A 109 -1.06 -3.25 -13.71
N GLU A 110 -0.55 -3.60 -12.54
CA GLU A 110 0.22 -2.66 -11.73
C GLU A 110 1.58 -2.37 -12.37
N ASP A 111 1.88 -1.09 -12.52
CA ASP A 111 3.18 -0.64 -13.05
C ASP A 111 4.26 -0.69 -11.94
N THR A 112 5.50 -0.49 -12.34
CA THR A 112 6.65 -0.42 -11.42
C THR A 112 6.79 0.94 -10.72
N VAL A 113 6.11 1.94 -11.23
CA VAL A 113 6.11 3.33 -10.75
C VAL A 113 4.79 3.68 -10.06
N THR A 114 4.70 4.90 -9.54
CA THR A 114 3.52 5.40 -8.86
C THR A 114 2.76 6.41 -9.71
N ALA A 115 1.47 6.56 -9.42
CA ALA A 115 0.61 7.61 -9.95
C ALA A 115 0.32 8.65 -8.87
N PRO A 116 0.36 9.96 -9.17
CA PRO A 116 0.11 10.99 -8.19
C PRO A 116 -1.34 10.97 -7.68
N LEU A 117 -1.50 11.24 -6.38
CA LEU A 117 -2.79 11.43 -5.73
C LEU A 117 -2.89 12.87 -5.24
N PRO A 118 -3.66 13.73 -5.89
CA PRO A 118 -3.94 15.07 -5.39
C PRO A 118 -4.54 15.03 -3.99
N ALA A 119 -3.98 15.83 -3.07
CA ALA A 119 -4.37 15.84 -1.67
C ALA A 119 -4.59 17.27 -1.16
N THR A 120 -5.72 17.50 -0.48
CA THR A 120 -5.88 18.69 0.34
C THR A 120 -5.16 18.47 1.67
N LEU A 121 -4.24 19.37 2.02
CA LEU A 121 -3.46 19.28 3.26
C LEU A 121 -3.92 20.36 4.25
N THR A 122 -4.05 19.97 5.49
CA THR A 122 -4.18 20.89 6.61
C THR A 122 -3.06 20.66 7.60
N TRP A 123 -2.47 21.77 8.05
CA TRP A 123 -1.35 21.75 8.98
C TRP A 123 -1.74 22.40 10.28
N THR A 124 -1.31 21.83 11.39
CA THR A 124 -1.40 22.48 12.69
C THR A 124 -0.05 22.46 13.39
N VAL A 125 0.25 23.52 14.12
CA VAL A 125 1.44 23.64 14.97
C VAL A 125 1.01 23.88 16.39
N ASP A 126 1.44 23.04 17.31
CA ASP A 126 1.04 23.04 18.71
C ASP A 126 -0.50 23.15 18.89
N GLY A 127 -1.24 22.43 18.02
CA GLY A 127 -2.70 22.39 18.00
C GLY A 127 -3.38 23.62 17.37
N LYS A 128 -2.65 24.54 16.76
CA LYS A 128 -3.20 25.71 16.07
C LYS A 128 -3.06 25.56 14.56
N PRO A 129 -4.11 25.84 13.78
CA PRO A 129 -4.03 25.81 12.33
C PRO A 129 -2.94 26.76 11.80
N LEU A 130 -2.17 26.27 10.81
CA LEU A 130 -1.31 27.12 9.98
C LEU A 130 -2.09 27.62 8.77
N GLU A 131 -1.85 28.87 8.40
CA GLU A 131 -2.31 29.40 7.12
C GLU A 131 -1.42 28.84 6.02
N VAL A 132 -2.06 28.42 4.90
CA VAL A 132 -1.34 28.02 3.70
C VAL A 132 -0.90 29.24 2.90
N GLU A 133 0.25 29.15 2.29
CA GLU A 133 0.83 30.21 1.46
C GLU A 133 0.50 29.92 -0.01
N ILE A 134 -0.26 30.81 -0.64
CA ILE A 134 -0.54 30.70 -2.06
C ILE A 134 0.56 31.46 -2.82
N PRO A 135 1.37 30.74 -3.62
CA PRO A 135 2.44 31.39 -4.37
C PRO A 135 1.90 32.27 -5.48
N ALA A 136 2.69 33.27 -5.87
CA ALA A 136 2.30 34.19 -6.94
C ALA A 136 2.00 33.47 -8.29
N SER A 137 2.66 32.33 -8.54
CA SER A 137 2.41 31.50 -9.72
C SER A 137 1.03 30.89 -9.76
N ALA A 138 0.42 30.61 -8.62
CA ALA A 138 -0.93 30.03 -8.53
C ALA A 138 -2.03 31.09 -8.52
N LEU A 139 -1.73 32.37 -8.32
CA LEU A 139 -2.76 33.44 -8.21
C LEU A 139 -3.63 33.65 -9.45
N ALA A 140 -3.22 33.13 -10.59
CA ALA A 140 -4.00 33.17 -11.83
C ALA A 140 -4.97 31.97 -11.99
N CYS A 141 -4.89 30.98 -11.11
CA CYS A 141 -5.62 29.72 -11.25
C CYS A 141 -6.96 29.74 -10.50
N ASP A 142 -7.79 30.77 -10.74
CA ASP A 142 -9.20 30.79 -10.28
C ASP A 142 -10.02 29.87 -11.20
N LEU A 143 -9.96 28.56 -10.91
CA LEU A 143 -10.50 27.54 -11.79
C LEU A 143 -11.99 27.26 -11.56
N ASN A 144 -12.52 27.68 -10.41
CA ASN A 144 -13.95 27.61 -10.10
C ASN A 144 -14.73 28.89 -10.48
N GLY A 145 -14.01 30.04 -10.68
CA GLY A 145 -14.55 31.31 -11.08
C GLY A 145 -15.18 32.15 -9.95
N ASP A 146 -14.78 31.89 -8.69
CA ASP A 146 -15.31 32.61 -7.53
C ASP A 146 -14.52 33.87 -7.16
N GLY A 147 -13.41 34.12 -7.83
CA GLY A 147 -12.51 35.26 -7.64
C GLY A 147 -11.46 35.07 -6.54
N THR A 148 -11.31 33.87 -6.00
CA THR A 148 -10.37 33.56 -4.93
C THR A 148 -9.64 32.25 -5.23
N VAL A 149 -8.32 32.24 -5.27
CA VAL A 149 -7.55 31.02 -5.47
C VAL A 149 -7.33 30.31 -4.13
N ASN A 150 -7.80 29.08 -4.06
CA ASN A 150 -7.70 28.22 -2.86
C ASN A 150 -7.91 26.75 -3.19
N THR A 151 -8.05 25.88 -2.20
CA THR A 151 -8.27 24.44 -2.41
C THR A 151 -9.58 24.08 -3.13
N GLN A 152 -10.55 25.00 -3.21
CA GLN A 152 -11.81 24.77 -3.96
C GLN A 152 -11.57 24.81 -5.48
N ASP A 153 -10.54 25.53 -5.94
CA ASP A 153 -10.11 25.50 -7.33
C ASP A 153 -9.50 24.16 -7.70
N GLY A 154 -8.68 23.62 -6.82
CA GLY A 154 -8.15 22.26 -6.96
C GLY A 154 -9.27 21.21 -6.98
N GLN A 155 -10.30 21.37 -6.16
CA GLN A 155 -11.47 20.49 -6.20
C GLN A 155 -12.24 20.66 -7.54
N ALA A 156 -12.39 21.87 -8.05
CA ALA A 156 -13.01 22.10 -9.35
C ALA A 156 -12.22 21.46 -10.50
N LEU A 157 -10.89 21.47 -10.41
CA LEU A 157 -10.02 20.80 -11.37
C LEU A 157 -10.17 19.27 -11.28
N LEU A 158 -10.18 18.69 -10.08
CA LEU A 158 -10.44 17.27 -9.87
C LEU A 158 -11.82 16.85 -10.39
N ASP A 159 -12.84 17.62 -10.10
CA ASP A 159 -14.21 17.36 -10.59
C ASP A 159 -14.28 17.39 -12.12
N TYR A 160 -13.47 18.25 -12.74
CA TYR A 160 -13.34 18.31 -14.21
C TYR A 160 -12.63 17.07 -14.75
N VAL A 161 -11.51 16.71 -14.19
CA VAL A 161 -10.70 15.56 -14.62
C VAL A 161 -11.47 14.24 -14.44
N THR A 162 -12.19 14.09 -13.33
CA THR A 162 -13.00 12.90 -13.04
C THR A 162 -14.36 12.88 -13.75
N GLY A 163 -14.67 13.91 -14.54
CA GLY A 163 -15.92 14.00 -15.31
C GLY A 163 -17.17 14.34 -14.49
N VAL A 164 -17.01 14.68 -13.21
CA VAL A 164 -18.11 15.20 -12.35
C VAL A 164 -18.54 16.58 -12.83
N ARG A 165 -17.60 17.37 -13.36
CA ARG A 165 -17.80 18.69 -13.91
C ARG A 165 -17.44 18.69 -15.40
N SER A 166 -18.28 19.30 -16.25
CA SER A 166 -18.05 19.34 -17.69
C SER A 166 -17.25 20.56 -18.18
N GLU A 167 -17.09 21.58 -17.34
CA GLU A 167 -16.41 22.83 -17.69
C GLU A 167 -15.51 23.29 -16.55
N ILE A 168 -14.40 23.95 -16.90
CA ILE A 168 -13.49 24.64 -15.97
C ILE A 168 -13.34 26.09 -16.43
N ASN A 169 -13.20 27.02 -15.48
CA ASN A 169 -13.25 28.46 -15.76
C ASN A 169 -12.10 28.92 -16.66
N ASP A 170 -10.89 28.48 -16.41
CA ASP A 170 -9.70 28.88 -17.17
C ASP A 170 -8.87 27.65 -17.56
N ARG A 171 -9.11 27.14 -18.76
CA ARG A 171 -8.42 25.97 -19.28
C ARG A 171 -6.90 26.16 -19.45
N ASN A 172 -6.49 27.40 -19.78
CA ASN A 172 -5.07 27.65 -20.01
C ASN A 172 -4.26 27.63 -18.70
N ASN A 173 -4.88 28.08 -17.62
CA ASN A 173 -4.25 28.03 -16.28
C ASN A 173 -4.54 26.73 -15.54
N ALA A 174 -5.37 25.84 -16.10
CA ALA A 174 -5.64 24.52 -15.58
C ALA A 174 -4.63 23.46 -16.06
N ASP A 175 -3.99 23.69 -17.18
CA ASP A 175 -2.86 22.92 -17.71
C ASP A 175 -1.58 23.48 -17.08
N LEU A 176 -1.21 22.93 -15.90
CA LEU A 176 -0.12 23.47 -15.08
C LEU A 176 1.25 22.97 -15.51
N ASP A 177 1.36 21.84 -16.16
CA ASP A 177 2.60 21.34 -16.73
C ASP A 177 2.81 21.69 -18.20
N HIS A 178 1.77 22.26 -18.83
CA HIS A 178 1.79 22.74 -20.21
C HIS A 178 2.04 21.67 -21.25
N ASP A 179 1.54 20.46 -21.00
CA ASP A 179 1.62 19.32 -21.93
C ASP A 179 0.48 19.34 -22.97
N GLY A 180 -0.57 20.13 -22.75
CA GLY A 180 -1.73 20.35 -23.61
C GLY A 180 -2.98 19.59 -23.19
N ASP A 181 -2.87 18.68 -22.25
CA ASP A 181 -3.96 17.95 -21.62
C ASP A 181 -4.26 18.53 -20.22
N ILE A 182 -5.43 18.28 -19.69
CA ILE A 182 -5.80 18.63 -18.32
C ILE A 182 -6.17 17.33 -17.63
N ASP A 183 -5.31 16.88 -16.74
CA ASP A 183 -5.44 15.59 -16.11
C ASP A 183 -5.20 15.60 -14.57
N THR A 184 -5.02 14.43 -13.99
CA THR A 184 -4.80 14.27 -12.55
C THR A 184 -3.47 14.85 -12.09
N TYR A 185 -2.51 14.96 -13.00
CA TYR A 185 -1.21 15.52 -12.69
C TYR A 185 -1.27 17.04 -12.49
N ASP A 186 -2.08 17.76 -13.30
CA ASP A 186 -2.33 19.18 -13.07
C ASP A 186 -2.98 19.43 -11.72
N ALA A 187 -3.98 18.62 -11.37
CA ALA A 187 -4.60 18.70 -10.05
C ALA A 187 -3.58 18.45 -8.93
N TYR A 188 -2.70 17.50 -9.08
CA TYR A 188 -1.62 17.24 -8.14
C TYR A 188 -0.68 18.46 -8.03
N LEU A 189 -0.23 19.02 -9.14
CA LEU A 189 0.63 20.21 -9.17
C LEU A 189 -0.06 21.42 -8.52
N PHE A 190 -1.37 21.60 -8.75
CA PHE A 190 -2.15 22.65 -8.13
C PHE A 190 -2.17 22.51 -6.59
N PHE A 191 -2.58 21.35 -6.08
CA PHE A 191 -2.65 21.12 -4.64
C PHE A 191 -1.26 21.23 -3.98
N ARG A 192 -0.21 20.77 -4.63
CA ARG A 192 1.16 20.92 -4.17
C ARG A 192 1.57 22.37 -3.99
N GLN A 193 1.04 23.29 -4.81
CA GLN A 193 1.29 24.73 -4.68
C GLN A 193 0.46 25.38 -3.58
N VAL A 194 -0.83 25.06 -3.49
CA VAL A 194 -1.77 25.75 -2.60
C VAL A 194 -1.92 25.13 -1.21
N CYS A 195 -1.28 24.01 -0.94
CA CYS A 195 -1.32 23.34 0.36
C CYS A 195 0.01 23.40 1.13
N THR A 196 0.92 24.27 0.71
CA THR A 196 2.21 24.49 1.38
C THR A 196 2.04 25.47 2.55
N ALA A 197 2.73 25.22 3.65
CA ALA A 197 2.74 26.09 4.82
C ALA A 197 4.17 26.34 5.30
N SER A 198 4.39 27.41 6.06
CA SER A 198 5.68 27.69 6.68
C SER A 198 5.58 27.71 8.20
N VAL A 199 6.61 27.19 8.88
CA VAL A 199 6.72 27.16 10.32
C VAL A 199 8.10 27.63 10.76
N SER A 200 8.14 28.44 11.84
CA SER A 200 9.41 28.86 12.46
C SER A 200 9.65 28.07 13.74
N VAL A 201 10.80 27.40 13.82
CA VAL A 201 11.25 26.63 14.98
C VAL A 201 12.27 27.46 15.75
N PRO A 202 12.04 27.77 17.05
CA PRO A 202 12.96 28.55 17.85
C PRO A 202 14.35 27.92 17.94
N GLY A 203 15.39 28.74 18.09
CA GLY A 203 16.75 28.23 18.32
C GLY A 203 16.83 27.38 19.58
N ASN A 204 17.52 26.26 19.53
CA ASN A 204 17.59 25.24 20.59
C ASN A 204 16.21 24.79 21.09
N GLY A 205 15.18 24.88 20.23
CA GLY A 205 13.79 24.57 20.57
C GLY A 205 13.19 23.52 19.62
N SER A 206 11.89 23.37 19.77
CA SER A 206 11.13 22.46 18.91
C SER A 206 9.70 22.95 18.72
N VAL A 207 9.06 22.46 17.65
CA VAL A 207 7.62 22.63 17.43
C VAL A 207 7.02 21.28 17.03
N HIS A 208 5.82 21.03 17.51
CA HIS A 208 5.03 19.87 17.11
C HIS A 208 4.15 20.24 15.92
N VAL A 209 4.26 19.45 14.86
CA VAL A 209 3.49 19.60 13.62
C VAL A 209 2.58 18.40 13.45
N GLN A 210 1.32 18.66 13.14
CA GLN A 210 0.38 17.63 12.68
C GLN A 210 -0.07 17.95 11.28
N VAL A 211 -0.07 16.95 10.42
CA VAL A 211 -0.60 17.00 9.06
C VAL A 211 -1.83 16.12 8.95
N THR A 212 -2.84 16.62 8.24
CA THR A 212 -3.98 15.84 7.80
C THR A 212 -4.08 15.96 6.29
N ALA A 213 -4.04 14.83 5.59
CA ALA A 213 -4.21 14.73 4.16
C ALA A 213 -5.62 14.18 3.86
N SER A 214 -6.35 14.87 2.99
CA SER A 214 -7.63 14.41 2.45
C SER A 214 -7.46 14.16 0.96
N LEU A 215 -7.52 12.89 0.58
CA LEU A 215 -7.35 12.41 -0.80
C LEU A 215 -8.68 12.36 -1.53
N ASN A 216 -8.65 12.48 -2.85
CA ASN A 216 -9.86 12.40 -3.65
C ASN A 216 -10.39 10.96 -3.71
N LYS A 217 -11.60 10.75 -3.16
CA LYS A 217 -12.24 9.43 -3.08
C LYS A 217 -12.62 8.85 -4.45
N ALA A 218 -12.90 9.69 -5.44
CA ALA A 218 -13.24 9.20 -6.77
C ALA A 218 -12.01 8.58 -7.45
N LEU A 219 -10.84 9.20 -7.28
CA LEU A 219 -9.58 8.63 -7.77
C LEU A 219 -9.21 7.35 -7.01
N LEU A 220 -9.24 7.38 -5.68
CA LEU A 220 -8.98 6.18 -4.88
C LEU A 220 -9.95 5.05 -5.22
N GLY A 221 -11.21 5.37 -5.47
CA GLY A 221 -12.24 4.42 -5.90
C GLY A 221 -11.91 3.72 -7.22
N MET A 222 -11.26 4.40 -8.16
CA MET A 222 -10.84 3.77 -9.42
C MET A 222 -9.81 2.66 -9.20
N TYR A 223 -8.87 2.87 -8.27
CA TYR A 223 -7.87 1.85 -7.91
C TYR A 223 -8.47 0.74 -7.05
N ASP A 224 -9.40 1.08 -6.14
CA ASP A 224 -10.14 0.11 -5.34
C ASP A 224 -11.02 -0.78 -6.23
N ASP A 225 -11.70 -0.21 -7.22
CA ASP A 225 -12.47 -0.95 -8.23
C ASP A 225 -11.58 -1.90 -9.05
N TYR A 226 -10.38 -1.47 -9.42
CA TYR A 226 -9.41 -2.34 -10.09
C TYR A 226 -9.01 -3.55 -9.22
N SER A 227 -8.85 -3.35 -7.94
CA SER A 227 -8.52 -4.40 -6.96
C SER A 227 -9.72 -5.23 -6.51
N ASP A 228 -10.86 -5.11 -7.19
CA ASP A 228 -12.14 -5.79 -6.87
C ASP A 228 -12.68 -5.42 -5.47
N GLY A 229 -12.46 -4.16 -5.06
CA GLY A 229 -12.89 -3.62 -3.78
C GLY A 229 -12.06 -4.07 -2.58
N THR A 230 -10.90 -4.66 -2.81
CA THR A 230 -10.00 -5.09 -1.71
C THR A 230 -9.14 -3.96 -1.14
N GLY A 231 -9.08 -2.81 -1.83
CA GLY A 231 -8.35 -1.63 -1.40
C GLY A 231 -7.12 -1.32 -2.25
N THR A 232 -6.47 -0.20 -1.95
CA THR A 232 -5.22 0.21 -2.59
C THR A 232 -4.27 0.86 -1.60
N TYR A 233 -2.97 0.83 -1.89
CA TYR A 233 -1.98 1.54 -1.09
C TYR A 233 -2.10 3.05 -1.27
N VAL A 234 -1.92 3.77 -0.16
CA VAL A 234 -1.70 5.21 -0.13
C VAL A 234 -0.29 5.42 0.35
N GLU A 235 0.55 5.91 -0.53
CA GLU A 235 1.96 6.15 -0.28
C GLU A 235 2.28 7.63 -0.41
N GLY A 236 3.42 8.07 0.11
CA GLY A 236 3.79 9.47 -0.02
C GLY A 236 5.04 9.85 0.74
N TYR A 237 5.36 11.13 0.63
CA TYR A 237 6.40 11.78 1.41
C TYR A 237 5.88 13.10 1.96
N VAL A 238 6.11 13.35 3.23
CA VAL A 238 5.93 14.67 3.84
C VAL A 238 7.31 15.30 4.01
N PHE A 239 7.44 16.55 3.61
CA PHE A 239 8.69 17.28 3.61
C PHE A 239 8.67 18.44 4.60
N ALA A 240 9.78 18.61 5.29
CA ALA A 240 10.11 19.82 6.03
C ALA A 240 11.44 20.37 5.48
N SER A 241 11.35 21.36 4.60
CA SER A 241 12.51 21.94 3.91
C SER A 241 12.96 23.22 4.61
N GLU A 242 14.19 23.27 5.05
CA GLU A 242 14.79 24.45 5.67
C GLU A 242 14.84 25.60 4.69
N LEU A 243 14.32 26.76 5.10
CA LEU A 243 14.39 28.00 4.32
C LEU A 243 15.66 28.72 4.67
N SER A 244 16.54 28.92 3.70
CA SER A 244 17.77 29.67 3.89
C SER A 244 17.56 31.14 3.52
N ASP A 245 18.09 32.05 4.37
CA ASP A 245 18.08 33.50 4.12
C ASP A 245 19.05 33.92 2.98
N ALA A 246 19.90 33.01 2.53
CA ALA A 246 20.88 33.30 1.46
C ALA A 246 20.29 32.92 0.09
N GLU A 247 20.19 33.91 -0.80
CA GLU A 247 19.80 33.68 -2.20
C GLU A 247 20.63 32.55 -2.82
N GLY A 248 19.95 31.45 -3.18
CA GLY A 248 20.53 30.31 -3.91
C GLY A 248 21.09 29.18 -3.04
N SER A 249 21.00 29.22 -1.71
CA SER A 249 21.32 28.08 -0.86
C SER A 249 20.02 27.39 -0.40
N GLN A 250 19.83 26.14 -0.77
CA GLN A 250 18.81 25.31 -0.16
C GLN A 250 19.36 24.75 1.15
N GLY A 251 18.62 24.92 2.23
CA GLY A 251 18.87 24.22 3.49
C GLY A 251 18.58 22.71 3.36
N VAL A 252 18.80 21.98 4.42
CA VAL A 252 18.50 20.56 4.45
C VAL A 252 16.99 20.32 4.36
N THR A 253 16.59 19.39 3.53
CA THR A 253 15.21 18.91 3.47
C THR A 253 15.09 17.61 4.24
N HIS A 254 14.17 17.57 5.19
CA HIS A 254 13.75 16.35 5.85
C HIS A 254 12.55 15.76 5.12
N SER A 255 12.54 14.43 4.95
CA SER A 255 11.44 13.67 4.37
C SER A 255 10.93 12.62 5.35
N ILE A 256 9.62 12.41 5.36
CA ILE A 256 8.94 11.37 6.13
C ILE A 256 8.21 10.49 5.13
N PRO A 257 8.66 9.23 4.90
CA PRO A 257 7.92 8.29 4.09
C PRO A 257 6.59 7.94 4.77
N VAL A 258 5.53 7.90 3.98
CA VAL A 258 4.15 7.67 4.42
C VAL A 258 3.63 6.42 3.75
N LEU A 259 2.98 5.56 4.54
CA LEU A 259 2.34 4.34 4.05
C LEU A 259 1.01 4.15 4.76
N GLY A 260 -0.06 4.04 4.01
CA GLY A 260 -1.40 3.70 4.46
C GLY A 260 -2.09 2.78 3.46
N TYR A 261 -3.29 2.36 3.82
CA TYR A 261 -4.10 1.51 2.98
C TYR A 261 -5.54 2.01 2.94
N TYR A 262 -6.04 2.30 1.75
CA TYR A 262 -7.42 2.69 1.50
C TYR A 262 -8.28 1.44 1.36
N GLY A 263 -9.01 1.09 2.39
CA GLY A 263 -9.70 -0.18 2.57
C GLY A 263 -9.20 -0.93 3.80
N SER A 264 -9.47 -2.22 3.87
CA SER A 264 -8.92 -3.08 4.92
C SER A 264 -7.92 -4.07 4.32
N TRP A 265 -6.71 -4.07 4.82
CA TRP A 265 -5.67 -5.02 4.41
C TRP A 265 -6.11 -6.49 4.58
N THR A 266 -7.09 -6.73 5.45
CA THR A 266 -7.62 -8.06 5.73
C THR A 266 -8.79 -8.46 4.83
N ASP A 267 -9.34 -7.55 4.01
CA ASP A 267 -10.43 -7.85 3.09
C ASP A 267 -9.95 -8.68 1.89
N GLY A 268 -8.72 -8.45 1.44
CA GLY A 268 -8.11 -9.28 0.41
C GLY A 268 -7.87 -10.70 0.91
N SER A 269 -8.11 -11.70 0.05
CA SER A 269 -7.83 -13.09 0.37
C SER A 269 -6.39 -13.28 0.85
N MET A 270 -6.20 -14.06 1.90
CA MET A 270 -4.88 -14.53 2.31
C MET A 270 -4.37 -15.66 1.41
N PHE A 271 -5.26 -16.26 0.65
CA PHE A 271 -4.94 -17.35 -0.24
C PHE A 271 -4.75 -16.79 -1.64
N ASP A 272 -3.79 -17.33 -2.35
CA ASP A 272 -3.62 -17.02 -3.76
C ASP A 272 -4.89 -17.43 -4.53
N VAL A 273 -5.19 -16.66 -5.59
CA VAL A 273 -6.47 -16.78 -6.29
C VAL A 273 -6.54 -18.08 -7.06
N GLY A 274 -7.65 -18.78 -6.89
CA GLY A 274 -7.98 -19.98 -7.62
C GLY A 274 -7.66 -21.25 -6.85
N SER A 275 -8.66 -22.06 -6.70
CA SER A 275 -8.48 -23.44 -6.29
C SER A 275 -8.03 -24.29 -7.48
N TYR A 276 -7.45 -25.45 -7.20
CA TYR A 276 -7.19 -26.48 -8.22
C TYR A 276 -8.45 -26.79 -9.03
N ILE A 277 -9.61 -26.75 -8.37
CA ILE A 277 -10.93 -26.92 -8.98
C ILE A 277 -11.23 -25.84 -10.00
N ASP A 278 -11.04 -24.57 -9.63
CA ASP A 278 -11.32 -23.45 -10.51
C ASP A 278 -10.46 -23.48 -11.77
N TYR A 279 -9.21 -23.89 -11.64
CA TYR A 279 -8.32 -24.07 -12.78
C TYR A 279 -8.80 -25.13 -13.75
N PHE A 280 -9.30 -26.28 -13.26
CA PHE A 280 -9.75 -27.36 -14.12
C PHE A 280 -11.18 -27.17 -14.65
N VAL A 281 -12.04 -26.50 -13.91
CA VAL A 281 -13.45 -26.28 -14.31
C VAL A 281 -13.61 -25.10 -15.25
N SER A 282 -12.85 -24.03 -15.05
CA SER A 282 -12.97 -22.79 -15.84
C SER A 282 -12.08 -22.76 -17.09
N GLY A 283 -11.17 -23.74 -17.24
CA GLY A 283 -10.20 -23.74 -18.33
C GLY A 283 -9.10 -22.68 -18.15
N GLU A 284 -8.52 -22.24 -19.27
CA GLU A 284 -7.34 -21.37 -19.27
C GLU A 284 -7.57 -19.94 -18.71
N GLU A 285 -8.81 -19.57 -18.37
CA GLU A 285 -9.14 -18.24 -17.87
C GLU A 285 -8.95 -18.09 -16.35
N ALA A 286 -8.90 -19.18 -15.60
CA ALA A 286 -8.55 -19.10 -14.18
C ALA A 286 -7.04 -18.89 -14.04
N ARG A 287 -6.62 -17.80 -13.43
CA ARG A 287 -5.22 -17.64 -13.05
C ARG A 287 -4.89 -18.69 -12.01
N PRO A 288 -3.95 -19.62 -12.29
CA PRO A 288 -3.50 -20.52 -11.26
C PRO A 288 -2.87 -19.68 -10.13
N PRO A 289 -3.00 -20.10 -8.86
CA PRO A 289 -2.32 -19.45 -7.76
C PRO A 289 -0.83 -19.36 -8.07
N TYR A 290 -0.30 -18.15 -8.05
CA TYR A 290 1.09 -17.93 -8.45
C TYR A 290 2.04 -18.38 -7.35
N MET A 291 2.48 -19.62 -7.46
CA MET A 291 3.80 -19.97 -6.99
C MET A 291 4.63 -20.47 -8.15
N TYR A 292 5.45 -19.59 -8.66
CA TYR A 292 6.47 -19.99 -9.57
C TYR A 292 7.72 -20.40 -8.75
N ASP A 293 7.86 -21.67 -8.48
CA ASP A 293 9.16 -22.21 -8.11
C ASP A 293 10.04 -22.23 -9.36
N ASN A 294 10.97 -21.31 -9.45
CA ASN A 294 11.91 -21.22 -10.56
C ASN A 294 12.80 -22.45 -10.70
N THR A 295 12.93 -23.27 -9.65
CA THR A 295 13.76 -24.46 -9.70
C THR A 295 13.03 -25.64 -10.32
N GLU A 296 11.72 -25.75 -10.10
CA GLU A 296 10.94 -26.90 -10.58
C GLU A 296 9.81 -26.53 -11.56
N LYS A 297 9.53 -25.23 -11.75
CA LYS A 297 8.41 -24.74 -12.59
C LYS A 297 7.06 -25.36 -12.22
N SER A 298 6.89 -25.74 -10.96
CA SER A 298 5.66 -26.36 -10.49
C SER A 298 4.70 -25.30 -9.95
N LEU A 299 3.50 -25.31 -10.46
CA LEU A 299 2.37 -24.57 -9.90
C LEU A 299 1.87 -25.32 -8.67
N GLN A 300 1.71 -24.61 -7.55
CA GLN A 300 1.17 -25.21 -6.34
C GLN A 300 -0.26 -24.73 -6.16
N TYR A 301 -1.18 -25.66 -6.06
CA TYR A 301 -2.61 -25.41 -5.94
C TYR A 301 -3.10 -25.66 -4.51
N GLN A 302 -4.25 -25.10 -4.18
CA GLN A 302 -4.98 -25.52 -3.00
C GLN A 302 -5.54 -26.91 -3.24
N VAL A 303 -5.15 -27.86 -2.42
CA VAL A 303 -5.54 -29.26 -2.57
C VAL A 303 -6.00 -29.83 -1.25
N LEU A 304 -7.21 -30.38 -1.23
CA LEU A 304 -7.64 -31.30 -0.19
C LEU A 304 -7.33 -32.73 -0.67
N SER A 305 -6.61 -33.48 0.13
CA SER A 305 -6.28 -34.87 -0.20
C SER A 305 -7.02 -35.85 0.67
N THR A 306 -7.23 -37.03 0.08
CA THR A 306 -7.84 -38.18 0.75
C THR A 306 -6.86 -39.34 0.78
N ARG A 307 -7.03 -40.26 1.71
CA ARG A 307 -6.22 -41.46 1.87
C ARG A 307 -7.06 -42.65 2.33
N GLU A 308 -6.80 -43.84 1.78
CA GLU A 308 -7.37 -45.02 2.32
C GLU A 308 -6.84 -45.33 3.73
N LYS A 309 -7.69 -45.82 4.62
CA LYS A 309 -7.31 -46.23 5.98
C LYS A 309 -6.29 -47.35 5.90
N GLY A 310 -5.11 -47.13 6.47
CA GLY A 310 -4.00 -48.07 6.46
C GLY A 310 -3.05 -47.98 5.25
N SER A 311 -3.34 -47.13 4.24
CA SER A 311 -2.43 -46.85 3.14
C SER A 311 -1.55 -45.62 3.45
N ALA A 312 -0.38 -45.54 2.81
CA ALA A 312 0.45 -44.36 2.80
C ALA A 312 0.13 -43.43 1.59
N ASP A 313 -0.59 -43.95 0.60
CA ASP A 313 -0.87 -43.23 -0.64
C ASP A 313 -2.01 -42.25 -0.43
N ALA A 314 -1.80 -40.99 -0.80
CA ALA A 314 -2.80 -39.93 -0.76
C ALA A 314 -3.13 -39.48 -2.18
N TYR A 315 -4.38 -39.09 -2.38
CA TYR A 315 -4.90 -38.62 -3.67
C TYR A 315 -5.58 -37.30 -3.49
N ALA A 316 -5.46 -36.40 -4.48
CA ALA A 316 -6.24 -35.18 -4.49
C ALA A 316 -7.73 -35.47 -4.42
N PHE A 317 -8.48 -34.77 -3.58
CA PHE A 317 -9.93 -34.90 -3.49
C PHE A 317 -10.56 -34.52 -4.84
N GLY A 318 -11.41 -35.36 -5.37
CA GLY A 318 -11.91 -35.20 -6.75
C GLY A 318 -11.06 -35.83 -7.84
N GLY A 319 -9.83 -36.25 -7.53
CA GLY A 319 -8.97 -36.99 -8.46
C GLY A 319 -9.44 -38.46 -8.62
N ASN A 320 -9.35 -38.99 -9.83
CA ASN A 320 -9.62 -40.41 -10.10
C ASN A 320 -8.28 -41.18 -10.15
N PRO A 321 -7.94 -41.99 -9.15
CA PRO A 321 -6.67 -42.71 -9.09
C PRO A 321 -6.52 -43.80 -10.18
N TYR A 322 -7.56 -44.06 -10.96
CA TYR A 322 -7.58 -45.08 -12.02
C TYR A 322 -7.42 -44.48 -13.42
N VAL A 323 -7.26 -43.19 -13.55
CA VAL A 323 -7.04 -42.51 -14.85
C VAL A 323 -5.62 -41.93 -14.86
N GLU A 324 -4.81 -42.31 -15.85
CA GLU A 324 -3.40 -41.91 -15.97
C GLU A 324 -3.20 -40.43 -16.34
N GLU A 325 -4.25 -39.72 -16.70
CA GLU A 325 -4.23 -38.26 -16.93
C GLU A 325 -4.83 -37.57 -15.72
N ASP A 326 -4.29 -36.41 -15.37
CA ASP A 326 -4.74 -35.52 -14.30
C ASP A 326 -6.19 -35.03 -14.57
N PHE A 327 -7.15 -35.96 -14.48
CA PHE A 327 -8.53 -35.69 -14.77
C PHE A 327 -9.28 -35.44 -13.47
N TYR A 328 -9.66 -34.18 -13.25
CA TYR A 328 -10.53 -33.80 -12.17
C TYR A 328 -11.99 -33.80 -12.62
N GLU A 329 -12.85 -34.59 -11.95
CA GLU A 329 -14.29 -34.59 -12.18
C GLU A 329 -15.00 -34.09 -10.90
N PRO A 330 -15.47 -32.81 -10.87
CA PRO A 330 -16.14 -32.24 -9.69
C PRO A 330 -17.32 -33.07 -9.20
N GLU A 331 -18.00 -33.77 -10.11
CA GLU A 331 -19.18 -34.63 -9.80
C GLU A 331 -18.81 -35.87 -8.99
N ARG A 332 -17.51 -36.16 -8.84
CA ARG A 332 -17.00 -37.32 -8.08
C ARG A 332 -16.41 -36.96 -6.73
N ASP A 333 -16.74 -35.79 -6.20
CA ASP A 333 -16.29 -35.34 -4.87
C ASP A 333 -17.01 -36.13 -3.76
N SER A 334 -16.87 -37.41 -3.79
CA SER A 334 -17.44 -38.32 -2.75
C SER A 334 -16.38 -39.30 -2.29
N ILE A 335 -16.38 -39.55 -1.00
CA ILE A 335 -15.52 -40.55 -0.38
C ILE A 335 -16.36 -41.60 0.34
N ASN A 336 -15.85 -42.83 0.36
CA ASN A 336 -16.40 -43.84 1.23
C ASN A 336 -15.83 -43.64 2.65
N THR A 337 -16.66 -43.16 3.57
CA THR A 337 -16.25 -42.86 4.94
C THR A 337 -15.82 -44.07 5.75
N ASP A 338 -16.19 -45.28 5.33
CA ASP A 338 -15.77 -46.50 6.00
C ASP A 338 -14.32 -46.87 5.69
N THR A 339 -13.85 -46.54 4.48
CA THR A 339 -12.52 -46.95 3.99
C THR A 339 -11.56 -45.80 3.82
N THR A 340 -12.04 -44.56 3.75
CA THR A 340 -11.25 -43.37 3.39
C THR A 340 -11.31 -42.33 4.51
N LEU A 341 -10.27 -41.57 4.68
CA LEU A 341 -10.19 -40.41 5.55
C LEU A 341 -9.73 -39.16 4.79
N LEU A 342 -10.08 -37.99 5.30
CA LEU A 342 -9.46 -36.76 4.85
C LEU A 342 -8.02 -36.71 5.39
N ASN A 343 -7.08 -36.52 4.50
CA ASN A 343 -5.66 -36.65 4.81
C ASN A 343 -5.01 -35.30 5.14
N GLU A 344 -4.95 -34.42 4.17
CA GLU A 344 -4.24 -33.15 4.29
C GLU A 344 -4.97 -32.06 3.49
N LEU A 345 -4.87 -30.83 3.98
CA LEU A 345 -5.20 -29.63 3.24
C LEU A 345 -3.90 -28.89 2.94
N SER A 346 -3.57 -28.74 1.68
CA SER A 346 -2.46 -27.93 1.21
C SER A 346 -2.99 -26.65 0.58
N PHE A 347 -2.40 -25.52 0.93
CA PHE A 347 -2.76 -24.21 0.38
C PHE A 347 -1.55 -23.29 0.35
N THR A 348 -1.65 -22.24 -0.44
CA THR A 348 -0.62 -21.20 -0.54
C THR A 348 -1.14 -19.93 0.12
N ALA A 349 -0.39 -19.40 1.08
CA ALA A 349 -0.66 -18.10 1.68
C ALA A 349 0.27 -17.05 1.07
N ILE A 350 -0.28 -15.92 0.67
CA ILE A 350 0.48 -14.81 0.07
C ILE A 350 1.03 -13.83 1.10
N ARG A 351 0.66 -14.00 2.35
CA ARG A 351 1.16 -13.18 3.48
C ARG A 351 1.21 -13.98 4.76
N ASN A 352 1.98 -13.48 5.72
CA ASN A 352 2.11 -14.10 7.03
C ASN A 352 0.82 -13.97 7.85
N PHE A 353 0.61 -14.90 8.76
CA PHE A 353 -0.50 -14.86 9.70
C PHE A 353 -0.05 -15.28 11.10
N SER A 354 -0.66 -14.67 12.11
CA SER A 354 -0.34 -14.94 13.52
C SER A 354 -0.98 -16.20 14.06
N ASN A 355 -2.08 -16.64 13.46
CA ASN A 355 -2.79 -17.87 13.81
C ASN A 355 -3.62 -18.36 12.64
N SER A 356 -3.83 -19.66 12.57
CA SER A 356 -4.81 -20.27 11.68
C SER A 356 -5.65 -21.30 12.42
N HIS A 357 -6.92 -21.36 12.08
CA HIS A 357 -7.92 -22.21 12.70
C HIS A 357 -8.63 -23.03 11.64
N LEU A 358 -8.56 -24.35 11.78
CA LEU A 358 -9.22 -25.28 10.86
C LEU A 358 -10.44 -25.89 11.53
N ARG A 359 -11.60 -25.67 10.94
CA ARG A 359 -12.84 -26.31 11.36
C ARG A 359 -13.47 -27.09 10.20
N LEU A 360 -13.79 -28.35 10.43
CA LEU A 360 -14.50 -29.19 9.50
C LEU A 360 -15.89 -29.51 10.07
N THR A 361 -16.93 -29.12 9.33
CA THR A 361 -18.33 -29.36 9.71
C THR A 361 -19.10 -29.99 8.58
N ASP A 362 -20.15 -30.74 8.90
CA ASP A 362 -21.13 -31.17 7.91
C ASP A 362 -22.22 -30.12 7.68
N SER A 363 -23.10 -30.37 6.72
CA SER A 363 -24.22 -29.46 6.39
C SER A 363 -25.25 -29.29 7.51
N THR A 364 -25.21 -30.11 8.55
CA THR A 364 -26.08 -30.03 9.72
C THR A 364 -25.43 -29.31 10.90
N GLY A 365 -24.13 -28.95 10.78
CA GLY A 365 -23.37 -28.23 11.78
C GLY A 365 -22.59 -29.11 12.76
N ASN A 366 -22.55 -30.43 12.57
CA ASN A 366 -21.70 -31.30 13.38
C ASN A 366 -20.23 -31.04 13.06
N THR A 367 -19.41 -30.88 14.09
CA THR A 367 -17.98 -30.62 13.96
C THR A 367 -17.18 -31.93 14.06
N TYR A 368 -16.39 -32.18 13.03
CA TYR A 368 -15.48 -33.34 12.94
C TYR A 368 -14.06 -33.00 13.37
N LEU A 369 -13.65 -31.78 13.12
CA LEU A 369 -12.35 -31.23 13.49
C LEU A 369 -12.51 -29.77 13.86
N ASP A 370 -11.84 -29.35 14.92
CA ASP A 370 -11.80 -27.97 15.38
C ASP A 370 -10.43 -27.78 16.07
N THR A 371 -9.48 -27.15 15.37
CA THR A 371 -8.11 -27.08 15.87
C THR A 371 -7.39 -25.82 15.39
N ASP A 372 -6.57 -25.27 16.25
CA ASP A 372 -5.59 -24.24 15.88
C ASP A 372 -4.36 -24.90 15.27
N THR A 373 -3.91 -24.38 14.14
CA THR A 373 -2.75 -24.93 13.44
C THR A 373 -1.49 -24.06 13.60
N GLY A 374 -1.63 -22.91 14.28
CA GLY A 374 -0.54 -22.02 14.65
C GLY A 374 -0.27 -20.89 13.66
N ALA A 375 0.80 -20.16 13.93
CA ALA A 375 1.26 -19.03 13.15
C ALA A 375 2.14 -19.46 11.98
N ASN A 376 2.23 -18.59 10.98
CA ASN A 376 3.22 -18.73 9.93
C ASN A 376 3.86 -17.39 9.54
N GLU A 377 5.17 -17.41 9.50
CA GLU A 377 6.03 -16.29 9.14
C GLU A 377 6.85 -16.59 7.86
N GLY A 378 6.41 -17.53 7.05
CA GLY A 378 7.18 -18.07 5.94
C GLY A 378 7.01 -17.33 4.60
N ALA A 379 5.98 -16.49 4.43
CA ALA A 379 5.81 -15.68 3.24
C ALA A 379 6.73 -14.46 3.31
N TYR A 380 7.69 -14.36 2.40
CA TYR A 380 8.63 -13.25 2.34
C TYR A 380 9.22 -13.10 0.94
N TYR A 381 9.67 -11.88 0.64
CA TYR A 381 10.48 -11.61 -0.53
C TYR A 381 11.89 -12.11 -0.31
N GLN A 382 12.38 -12.98 -1.18
CA GLN A 382 13.77 -13.41 -1.18
C GLN A 382 14.41 -13.04 -2.51
N GLU A 383 15.43 -12.20 -2.45
CA GLU A 383 16.29 -11.96 -3.60
C GLU A 383 17.17 -13.20 -3.83
N THR A 384 17.01 -13.81 -4.98
CA THR A 384 17.86 -14.94 -5.41
C THR A 384 18.89 -14.46 -6.41
N ALA A 385 19.94 -15.24 -6.64
CA ALA A 385 20.99 -14.95 -7.62
C ALA A 385 20.45 -14.80 -9.08
N MET A 386 19.19 -15.08 -9.31
CA MET A 386 18.52 -15.01 -10.62
C MET A 386 17.42 -13.92 -10.72
N GLY A 387 17.39 -12.99 -9.80
CA GLY A 387 16.38 -11.93 -9.69
C GLY A 387 15.44 -12.15 -8.53
N GLY A 388 14.85 -11.07 -8.05
CA GLY A 388 13.96 -11.11 -6.91
C GLY A 388 12.71 -11.94 -7.19
N LEU A 389 12.40 -12.84 -6.28
CA LEU A 389 11.20 -13.68 -6.35
C LEU A 389 10.43 -13.55 -5.06
N TRP A 390 9.14 -13.36 -5.18
CA TRP A 390 8.21 -13.64 -4.11
C TRP A 390 8.29 -15.12 -3.78
N ARG A 391 8.53 -15.42 -2.53
CA ARG A 391 8.36 -16.77 -2.04
C ARG A 391 7.09 -16.82 -1.22
N ASN A 392 6.04 -17.32 -1.84
CA ASN A 392 4.88 -17.80 -1.11
C ASN A 392 5.24 -19.12 -0.45
N VAL A 393 4.66 -19.42 0.67
CA VAL A 393 4.89 -20.69 1.33
C VAL A 393 3.64 -21.55 1.21
N GLN A 394 3.84 -22.72 0.69
CA GLN A 394 2.82 -23.75 0.73
C GLN A 394 2.71 -24.29 2.15
N PHE A 395 1.49 -24.28 2.65
CA PHE A 395 1.15 -24.87 3.92
C PHE A 395 0.47 -26.19 3.71
N THR A 396 0.85 -27.17 4.50
CA THR A 396 0.14 -28.46 4.55
C THR A 396 -0.33 -28.69 5.97
N ILE A 397 -1.63 -28.77 6.15
CA ILE A 397 -2.26 -29.10 7.41
C ILE A 397 -2.69 -30.56 7.34
N THR A 398 -2.09 -31.38 8.20
CA THR A 398 -2.52 -32.77 8.34
C THR A 398 -3.87 -32.82 9.06
N ILE A 399 -4.89 -33.24 8.35
CA ILE A 399 -6.25 -33.40 8.88
C ILE A 399 -6.39 -34.76 9.56
N GLY A 400 -6.09 -35.83 8.86
CA GLY A 400 -6.13 -37.20 9.39
C GLY A 400 -7.49 -37.63 9.94
N THR A 401 -8.58 -36.98 9.51
CA THR A 401 -9.91 -37.14 10.12
C THR A 401 -10.68 -38.30 9.51
N ASP A 402 -11.18 -39.18 10.37
CA ASP A 402 -12.03 -40.31 10.04
C ASP A 402 -13.50 -39.89 10.16
N LEU A 403 -14.11 -39.60 9.01
CA LEU A 403 -15.50 -39.12 8.92
C LEU A 403 -16.53 -40.22 9.29
N SER A 404 -16.14 -41.52 9.36
CA SER A 404 -17.01 -42.57 9.85
C SER A 404 -17.28 -42.53 11.37
N LYS A 405 -16.48 -41.68 12.08
CA LYS A 405 -16.60 -41.47 13.52
C LYS A 405 -17.27 -40.13 13.83
N ALA A 406 -18.23 -39.76 12.98
CA ALA A 406 -19.03 -38.55 13.24
C ALA A 406 -19.60 -38.55 14.66
N PRO A 407 -19.66 -37.40 15.33
CA PRO A 407 -20.25 -37.28 16.66
C PRO A 407 -21.74 -37.62 16.67
#